data_24541f575f526a8ab575643be82c8f31
#
_entry.id   24541f575f526a8ab575643be82c8f31
#
_cell.length_a   1.000
_cell.length_b   1.000
_cell.length_c   1.000
_cell.angle_alpha   90.00
_cell.angle_beta   90.00
_cell.angle_gamma   90.00
#
_symmetry.space_group_name_H-M   'P 1'
#
loop_
_entity.id
_entity.type
_entity.pdbx_description
1 polymer ?
#
loop_
_entity_poly.entity_id
_entity_poly.type
_entity_poly.pdbx_seq_one_letter_code
_entity_poly.pdbx_strand_id
1 'polypeptide(L)'
;MKISKQVYLLDGEESYLKKQYKDRLSKAMLPEGDTMNYAYYEGKGTDVKQVIDLAETLPFFAPRRLIVMEDTGFFKSASPELSEYIRSMPETACFLFVESEVDKRGKLYKAVKEKGRIVEMTRQDGATLQKWVLSMIQKEGKQITQSA
;
A
#
# COMPACT_ATOMS: atom_id res chain seq x y z
N MET A 1 -1.58 -11.79 16.95
CA MET A 1 -2.11 -11.79 15.57
C MET A 1 -1.29 -10.86 14.70
N LYS A 2 -1.07 -11.24 13.47
CA LYS A 2 -0.26 -10.45 12.54
C LYS A 2 -1.14 -9.54 11.70
N ILE A 3 -0.53 -8.51 11.12
CA ILE A 3 -1.18 -7.76 10.06
C ILE A 3 -1.46 -8.74 8.93
N SER A 4 -2.67 -8.75 8.44
CA SER A 4 -3.09 -9.73 7.45
C SER A 4 -2.38 -9.58 6.10
N LYS A 5 -1.96 -8.36 5.76
CA LYS A 5 -1.35 -8.08 4.46
C LYS A 5 -0.17 -7.13 4.58
N GLN A 6 0.82 -7.35 3.71
CA GLN A 6 1.99 -6.48 3.61
C GLN A 6 1.90 -5.52 2.44
N VAL A 7 1.05 -5.81 1.46
CA VAL A 7 0.96 -5.00 0.25
C VAL A 7 -0.49 -4.60 0.02
N TYR A 8 -0.69 -3.30 -0.20
CA TYR A 8 -2.00 -2.74 -0.50
C TYR A 8 -1.93 -1.93 -1.78
N LEU A 9 -2.95 -2.05 -2.61
CA LEU A 9 -3.13 -1.21 -3.79
C LEU A 9 -4.44 -0.46 -3.66
N LEU A 10 -4.37 0.85 -3.66
CA LEU A 10 -5.54 1.73 -3.72
C LEU A 10 -5.68 2.19 -5.17
N ASP A 11 -6.71 1.70 -5.83
CA ASP A 11 -6.97 1.93 -7.25
C ASP A 11 -8.28 2.70 -7.40
N GLY A 12 -8.43 3.40 -8.51
CA GLY A 12 -9.67 4.09 -8.83
C GLY A 12 -9.50 5.58 -8.99
N GLU A 13 -10.58 6.24 -9.38
CA GLU A 13 -10.58 7.67 -9.71
C GLU A 13 -10.78 8.60 -8.51
N GLU A 14 -11.21 8.07 -7.38
CA GLU A 14 -11.57 8.89 -6.23
C GLU A 14 -10.35 9.25 -5.39
N SER A 15 -9.70 10.37 -5.72
CA SER A 15 -8.45 10.79 -5.11
C SER A 15 -8.56 11.11 -3.63
N TYR A 16 -9.67 11.75 -3.23
CA TYR A 16 -9.89 12.14 -1.85
C TYR A 16 -9.97 10.93 -0.92
N LEU A 17 -10.69 9.92 -1.35
CA LEU A 17 -10.87 8.72 -0.54
C LEU A 17 -9.62 7.85 -0.52
N LYS A 18 -8.89 7.80 -1.62
CA LYS A 18 -7.59 7.13 -1.63
C LYS A 18 -6.65 7.77 -0.62
N LYS A 19 -6.64 9.10 -0.55
CA LYS A 19 -5.81 9.82 0.41
C LYS A 19 -6.23 9.52 1.85
N GLN A 20 -7.52 9.52 2.12
CA GLN A 20 -8.02 9.23 3.46
C GLN A 20 -7.68 7.81 3.90
N TYR A 21 -7.87 6.85 3.02
CA TYR A 21 -7.52 5.47 3.32
C TYR A 21 -6.01 5.32 3.55
N LYS A 22 -5.21 5.94 2.69
CA LYS A 22 -3.75 5.94 2.83
C LYS A 22 -3.31 6.48 4.19
N ASP A 23 -3.85 7.62 4.59
CA ASP A 23 -3.49 8.26 5.85
C ASP A 23 -3.85 7.38 7.05
N ARG A 24 -5.05 6.81 7.02
CA ARG A 24 -5.51 5.92 8.10
C ARG A 24 -4.68 4.65 8.19
N LEU A 25 -4.40 4.04 7.06
CA LEU A 25 -3.62 2.82 7.01
C LEU A 25 -2.19 3.07 7.47
N SER A 26 -1.60 4.19 7.07
CA SER A 26 -0.26 4.57 7.48
C SER A 26 -0.18 4.77 8.98
N LYS A 27 -1.17 5.43 9.58
CA LYS A 27 -1.22 5.64 11.03
C LYS A 27 -1.39 4.34 11.80
N ALA A 28 -2.11 3.38 11.21
CA ALA A 28 -2.30 2.09 11.84
C ALA A 28 -1.06 1.20 11.76
N MET A 29 -0.26 1.36 10.71
CA MET A 29 0.92 0.54 10.48
C MET A 29 2.16 1.00 11.24
N LEU A 30 2.29 2.29 11.49
CA LEU A 30 3.47 2.85 12.15
C LEU A 30 3.13 3.49 13.48
N PRO A 31 4.05 3.43 14.47
CA PRO A 31 3.86 4.16 15.72
C PRO A 31 3.70 5.65 15.46
N GLU A 32 2.93 6.32 16.31
CA GLU A 32 2.73 7.76 16.20
C GLU A 32 4.07 8.50 16.26
N GLY A 33 4.27 9.40 15.30
CA GLY A 33 5.50 10.19 15.24
C GLY A 33 6.69 9.49 14.60
N ASP A 34 6.51 8.24 14.16
CA ASP A 34 7.60 7.52 13.49
C ASP A 34 7.78 8.03 12.08
N THR A 35 8.86 8.76 11.84
CA THR A 35 9.26 9.22 10.51
C THR A 35 10.46 8.46 9.96
N MET A 36 11.11 7.64 10.79
CA MET A 36 12.31 6.91 10.39
C MET A 36 12.00 5.68 9.55
N ASN A 37 10.82 5.10 9.75
CA ASN A 37 10.41 3.87 9.07
C ASN A 37 9.34 4.11 8.01
N TYR A 38 9.20 5.36 7.58
CA TYR A 38 8.25 5.78 6.54
C TYR A 38 9.03 6.34 5.36
N ALA A 39 8.68 5.88 4.17
CA ALA A 39 9.24 6.42 2.92
C ALA A 39 8.12 6.68 1.93
N TYR A 40 8.25 7.73 1.16
CA TYR A 40 7.26 8.16 0.18
C TYR A 40 7.92 8.41 -1.16
N TYR A 41 7.41 7.77 -2.19
CA TYR A 41 7.86 7.96 -3.56
C TYR A 41 6.68 8.36 -4.43
N GLU A 42 6.89 9.29 -5.33
CA GLU A 42 5.85 9.77 -6.22
C GLU A 42 6.36 9.92 -7.64
N GLY A 43 5.51 9.53 -8.59
CA GLY A 43 5.74 9.79 -10.00
C GLY A 43 6.48 8.69 -10.72
N LYS A 44 6.51 8.83 -12.05
CA LYS A 44 7.04 7.82 -12.98
C LYS A 44 8.57 7.68 -12.93
N GLY A 45 9.25 8.60 -12.26
CA GLY A 45 10.70 8.52 -12.06
C GLY A 45 11.11 7.65 -10.89
N THR A 46 10.16 7.06 -10.19
CA THR A 46 10.47 6.19 -9.05
C THR A 46 11.26 4.96 -9.50
N ASP A 47 12.38 4.72 -8.83
CA ASP A 47 13.29 3.63 -9.19
C ASP A 47 12.96 2.39 -8.38
N VAL A 48 12.61 1.30 -9.06
CA VAL A 48 12.28 0.02 -8.45
C VAL A 48 13.43 -0.50 -7.57
N LYS A 49 14.67 -0.33 -8.02
CA LYS A 49 15.83 -0.78 -7.24
C LYS A 49 15.94 -0.08 -5.90
N GLN A 50 15.71 1.23 -5.88
CA GLN A 50 15.74 1.99 -4.62
C GLN A 50 14.64 1.52 -3.66
N VAL A 51 13.47 1.25 -4.19
CA VAL A 51 12.34 0.76 -3.39
C VAL A 51 12.69 -0.61 -2.77
N ILE A 52 13.23 -1.51 -3.56
CA ILE A 52 13.61 -2.85 -3.09
C ILE A 52 14.74 -2.76 -2.08
N ASP A 53 15.76 -1.95 -2.35
CA ASP A 53 16.88 -1.79 -1.42
C ASP A 53 16.40 -1.28 -0.07
N LEU A 54 15.48 -0.32 -0.08
CA LEU A 54 14.91 0.20 1.16
C LEU A 54 14.09 -0.87 1.90
N ALA A 55 13.33 -1.65 1.16
CA ALA A 55 12.51 -2.73 1.74
C ALA A 55 13.39 -3.81 2.39
N GLU A 56 14.59 -4.03 1.86
CA GLU A 56 15.53 -4.99 2.42
C GLU A 56 16.27 -4.46 3.64
N THR A 57 16.19 -3.16 3.89
CA THR A 57 16.82 -2.54 5.06
C THR A 57 15.92 -2.75 6.27
N LEU A 58 16.48 -3.28 7.35
CA LEU A 58 15.71 -3.53 8.57
C LEU A 58 15.13 -2.24 9.13
N PRO A 59 13.91 -2.30 9.69
CA PRO A 59 13.31 -1.12 10.32
C PRO A 59 14.14 -0.64 11.50
N PHE A 60 14.09 0.66 11.75
CA PHE A 60 14.82 1.29 12.84
C PHE A 60 13.95 1.33 14.10
N PHE A 61 14.24 0.43 15.03
CA PHE A 61 13.52 0.31 16.31
C PHE A 61 11.99 0.18 16.14
N ALA A 62 11.56 -0.56 15.11
CA ALA A 62 10.15 -0.75 14.85
C ALA A 62 9.93 -2.12 14.21
N PRO A 63 8.70 -2.67 14.29
CA PRO A 63 8.43 -3.99 13.71
C PRO A 63 8.36 -3.98 12.19
N ARG A 64 8.15 -2.81 11.58
CA ARG A 64 7.98 -2.73 10.13
C ARG A 64 8.37 -1.38 9.56
N ARG A 65 8.63 -1.39 8.26
CA ARG A 65 8.89 -0.20 7.45
C ARG A 65 7.77 -0.07 6.44
N LEU A 66 7.21 1.12 6.32
CA LEU A 66 6.15 1.41 5.35
C LEU A 66 6.70 2.23 4.20
N ILE A 67 6.52 1.73 2.98
CA ILE A 67 6.93 2.43 1.75
C ILE A 67 5.67 2.74 0.96
N VAL A 68 5.35 4.02 0.83
CA VAL A 68 4.20 4.50 0.07
C VAL A 68 4.67 4.91 -1.32
N MET A 69 4.00 4.41 -2.33
CA MET A 69 4.31 4.72 -3.73
C MET A 69 3.05 5.22 -4.42
N GLU A 70 3.11 6.43 -4.97
CA GLU A 70 1.95 7.10 -5.53
C GLU A 70 2.21 7.51 -6.98
N ASP A 71 1.28 7.15 -7.85
CA ASP A 71 1.31 7.50 -9.28
C ASP A 71 2.64 7.18 -9.97
N THR A 72 3.19 6.02 -9.65
CA THR A 72 4.46 5.57 -10.21
C THR A 72 4.34 5.01 -11.61
N GLY A 73 3.14 4.59 -12.00
CA GLY A 73 2.93 3.92 -13.28
C GLY A 73 3.37 2.46 -13.30
N PHE A 74 3.80 1.91 -12.18
CA PHE A 74 4.27 0.53 -12.11
C PHE A 74 3.22 -0.50 -12.51
N PHE A 75 1.94 -0.19 -12.32
CA PHE A 75 0.85 -1.11 -12.68
C PHE A 75 0.44 -1.00 -14.13
N LYS A 76 0.98 -0.03 -14.86
CA LYS A 76 0.74 0.11 -16.30
C LYS A 76 1.93 -0.39 -17.11
N SER A 77 3.14 -0.07 -16.66
CA SER A 77 4.40 -0.53 -17.25
C SER A 77 5.00 -1.57 -16.32
N ALA A 78 4.64 -2.81 -16.54
CA ALA A 78 5.00 -3.88 -15.62
C ALA A 78 6.51 -4.00 -15.40
N SER A 79 6.91 -4.02 -14.14
CA SER A 79 8.25 -4.37 -13.71
C SER A 79 8.23 -5.82 -13.22
N PRO A 80 8.83 -6.75 -13.97
CA PRO A 80 8.89 -8.14 -13.50
C PRO A 80 9.62 -8.30 -12.18
N GLU A 81 10.64 -7.47 -11.97
CA GLU A 81 11.43 -7.47 -10.75
C GLU A 81 10.58 -7.19 -9.52
N LEU A 82 9.73 -6.17 -9.59
CA LEU A 82 8.87 -5.81 -8.47
C LEU A 82 7.79 -6.87 -8.21
N SER A 83 7.24 -7.44 -9.27
CA SER A 83 6.24 -8.50 -9.16
C SER A 83 6.79 -9.73 -8.45
N GLU A 84 8.00 -10.12 -8.78
CA GLU A 84 8.67 -11.24 -8.15
C GLU A 84 9.05 -10.91 -6.71
N TYR A 85 9.52 -9.70 -6.47
CA TYR A 85 9.92 -9.27 -5.14
C TYR A 85 8.77 -9.32 -4.14
N ILE A 86 7.58 -8.91 -4.56
CA ILE A 86 6.40 -8.93 -3.70
C ILE A 86 6.11 -10.34 -3.18
N ARG A 87 6.40 -11.35 -3.96
CA ARG A 87 6.15 -12.73 -3.56
C ARG A 87 7.10 -13.26 -2.48
N SER A 88 8.23 -12.60 -2.29
CA SER A 88 9.26 -13.05 -1.36
C SER A 88 9.80 -11.96 -0.44
N MET A 89 9.13 -10.80 -0.37
CA MET A 89 9.62 -9.68 0.43
C MET A 89 9.62 -10.01 1.92
N PRO A 90 10.53 -9.39 2.69
CA PRO A 90 10.60 -9.65 4.13
C PRO A 90 9.34 -9.17 4.85
N GLU A 91 9.00 -9.85 5.94
CA GLU A 91 7.82 -9.52 6.75
C GLU A 91 7.88 -8.12 7.37
N THR A 92 9.07 -7.55 7.48
CA THR A 92 9.28 -6.22 8.04
C THR A 92 8.96 -5.10 7.05
N ALA A 93 8.77 -5.40 5.77
CA ALA A 93 8.48 -4.40 4.76
C ALA A 93 7.00 -4.41 4.40
N CYS A 94 6.43 -3.21 4.27
CA CYS A 94 5.05 -3.02 3.83
C CYS A 94 5.02 -2.03 2.68
N PHE A 95 4.30 -2.37 1.62
CA PHE A 95 4.12 -1.52 0.45
C PHE A 95 2.67 -1.02 0.39
N LEU A 96 2.52 0.26 0.15
CA LEU A 96 1.21 0.85 -0.09
C LEU A 96 1.27 1.60 -1.42
N PHE A 97 0.62 1.06 -2.43
CA PHE A 97 0.52 1.67 -3.74
C PHE A 97 -0.77 2.49 -3.84
N VAL A 98 -0.65 3.73 -4.28
CA VAL A 98 -1.78 4.60 -4.56
C VAL A 98 -1.67 5.01 -6.02
N GLU A 99 -2.46 4.38 -6.88
CA GLU A 99 -2.30 4.51 -8.32
C GLU A 99 -3.60 4.90 -9.02
N SER A 100 -3.49 5.69 -10.06
CA SER A 100 -4.63 6.08 -10.90
C SER A 100 -4.69 5.26 -12.18
N GLU A 101 -3.55 4.77 -12.65
CA GLU A 101 -3.45 3.99 -13.88
C GLU A 101 -3.02 2.56 -13.57
N VAL A 102 -3.95 1.64 -13.68
CA VAL A 102 -3.72 0.24 -13.32
C VAL A 102 -4.19 -0.68 -14.44
N ASP A 103 -3.28 -1.52 -14.93
CA ASP A 103 -3.64 -2.58 -15.86
C ASP A 103 -3.88 -3.86 -15.05
N LYS A 104 -5.14 -4.27 -14.98
CA LYS A 104 -5.54 -5.43 -14.20
C LYS A 104 -5.05 -6.75 -14.76
N ARG A 105 -4.50 -6.73 -15.98
CA ARG A 105 -3.92 -7.91 -16.62
C ARG A 105 -2.44 -8.06 -16.34
N GLY A 106 -1.82 -7.04 -15.75
CA GLY A 106 -0.38 -7.01 -15.51
C GLY A 106 0.06 -7.95 -14.42
N LYS A 107 1.33 -8.32 -14.47
CA LYS A 107 1.94 -9.22 -13.49
C LYS A 107 1.95 -8.63 -12.09
N LEU A 108 2.19 -7.32 -11.98
CA LEU A 108 2.24 -6.66 -10.68
C LEU A 108 0.86 -6.67 -10.02
N TYR A 109 -0.19 -6.40 -10.79
CA TYR A 109 -1.55 -6.47 -10.27
C TYR A 109 -1.87 -7.86 -9.73
N LYS A 110 -1.51 -8.89 -10.48
CA LYS A 110 -1.75 -10.27 -10.08
C LYS A 110 -0.97 -10.64 -8.82
N ALA A 111 0.27 -10.16 -8.70
CA ALA A 111 1.08 -10.41 -7.52
C ALA A 111 0.47 -9.76 -6.28
N VAL A 112 0.00 -8.52 -6.40
CA VAL A 112 -0.65 -7.83 -5.28
C VAL A 112 -1.97 -8.51 -4.91
N LYS A 113 -2.73 -8.95 -5.90
CA LYS A 113 -3.98 -9.67 -5.66
C LYS A 113 -3.74 -10.97 -4.90
N GLU A 114 -2.67 -11.66 -5.21
CA GLU A 114 -2.30 -12.92 -4.56
C GLU A 114 -1.75 -12.72 -3.15
N LYS A 115 -0.87 -11.75 -2.95
CA LYS A 115 -0.14 -11.56 -1.69
C LYS A 115 -0.64 -10.42 -0.81
N GLY A 116 -1.46 -9.55 -1.35
CA GLY A 116 -1.91 -8.36 -0.66
C GLY A 116 -3.39 -8.12 -0.79
N ARG A 117 -3.77 -6.86 -0.77
CA ARG A 117 -5.16 -6.45 -0.88
C ARG A 117 -5.30 -5.30 -1.86
N ILE A 118 -6.33 -5.38 -2.70
CA ILE A 118 -6.64 -4.34 -3.68
C ILE A 118 -7.97 -3.71 -3.28
N VAL A 119 -7.97 -2.39 -3.17
CA VAL A 119 -9.17 -1.62 -2.84
C VAL A 119 -9.48 -0.71 -4.02
N GLU A 120 -10.59 -0.96 -4.71
CA GLU A 120 -11.04 -0.12 -5.80
C GLU A 120 -11.95 0.98 -5.27
N MET A 121 -11.60 2.22 -5.59
CA MET A 121 -12.37 3.40 -5.18
C MET A 121 -12.87 4.12 -6.43
N THR A 122 -14.00 3.66 -6.93
CA THR A 122 -14.64 4.27 -8.09
C THR A 122 -15.46 5.48 -7.66
N ARG A 123 -15.69 6.40 -8.59
CA ARG A 123 -16.46 7.60 -8.30
C ARG A 123 -17.91 7.24 -8.05
N GLN A 124 -18.40 7.57 -6.86
CA GLN A 124 -19.77 7.36 -6.46
C GLN A 124 -20.28 8.61 -5.74
N ASP A 125 -21.54 8.59 -5.29
CA ASP A 125 -22.03 9.68 -4.48
C ASP A 125 -21.25 9.73 -3.14
N GLY A 126 -20.91 10.95 -2.72
CA GLY A 126 -19.97 11.17 -1.64
C GLY A 126 -20.36 10.54 -0.31
N ALA A 127 -21.65 10.56 0.05
CA ALA A 127 -22.13 10.04 1.33
C ALA A 127 -22.01 8.51 1.38
N THR A 128 -22.43 7.83 0.30
CA THR A 128 -22.35 6.38 0.19
C THR A 128 -20.90 5.92 0.25
N LEU A 129 -20.04 6.62 -0.46
CA LEU A 129 -18.64 6.28 -0.56
C LEU A 129 -17.90 6.48 0.78
N GLN A 130 -18.22 7.56 1.49
CA GLN A 130 -17.64 7.80 2.82
C GLN A 130 -17.99 6.69 3.80
N LYS A 131 -19.24 6.26 3.82
CA LYS A 131 -19.67 5.17 4.69
C LYS A 131 -18.94 3.87 4.36
N TRP A 132 -18.81 3.58 3.10
CA TRP A 132 -18.11 2.38 2.65
C TRP A 132 -16.64 2.39 3.06
N VAL A 133 -15.95 3.50 2.82
CA VAL A 133 -14.53 3.64 3.19
C VAL A 133 -14.34 3.58 4.69
N LEU A 134 -15.17 4.27 5.46
CA LEU A 134 -15.09 4.24 6.91
C LEU A 134 -15.26 2.82 7.46
N SER A 135 -16.21 2.08 6.92
CA SER A 135 -16.42 0.69 7.30
C SER A 135 -15.19 -0.17 7.03
N MET A 136 -14.57 -0.01 5.87
CA MET A 136 -13.38 -0.76 5.50
C MET A 136 -12.18 -0.38 6.37
N ILE A 137 -12.00 0.90 6.65
CA ILE A 137 -10.91 1.39 7.49
C ILE A 137 -11.05 0.85 8.90
N GLN A 138 -12.26 0.86 9.45
CA GLN A 138 -12.50 0.32 10.80
C GLN A 138 -12.15 -1.16 10.87
N LYS A 139 -12.51 -1.92 9.84
CA LYS A 139 -12.21 -3.34 9.79
C LYS A 139 -10.71 -3.59 9.73
N GLU A 140 -9.99 -2.86 8.88
CA GLU A 140 -8.53 -2.97 8.79
C GLU A 140 -7.86 -2.51 10.08
N GLY A 141 -8.34 -1.43 10.67
CA GLY A 141 -7.83 -0.92 11.93
C GLY A 141 -7.95 -1.94 13.05
N LYS A 142 -9.07 -2.64 13.14
CA LYS A 142 -9.26 -3.70 14.11
C LYS A 142 -8.27 -4.85 13.91
N GLN A 143 -8.07 -5.27 12.67
CA GLN A 143 -7.12 -6.34 12.37
C GLN A 143 -5.71 -5.98 12.77
N ILE A 144 -5.29 -4.76 12.47
CA ILE A 144 -3.96 -4.27 12.82
C ILE A 144 -3.81 -4.15 14.34
N THR A 145 -4.81 -3.64 15.02
CA THR A 145 -4.80 -3.50 16.47
C THR A 145 -4.72 -4.86 17.16
N GLN A 146 -5.46 -5.84 16.65
CA GLN A 146 -5.43 -7.19 17.18
C GLN A 146 -4.09 -7.88 16.93
N SER A 147 -3.34 -7.41 15.97
CA SER A 147 -2.00 -7.95 15.67
C SER A 147 -0.94 -7.45 16.66
N ALA A 148 -1.23 -6.40 17.38
CA ALA A 148 -0.33 -5.90 18.41
C ALA A 148 -0.44 -6.75 19.69
#